data_271ccb9af2e5eb18464fa85e358dcf2f
#
_entry.id   271ccb9af2e5eb18464fa85e358dcf2f
#
_cell.length_a   1.000
_cell.length_b   1.000
_cell.length_c   1.000
_cell.angle_alpha   90.00
_cell.angle_beta   90.00
_cell.angle_gamma   90.00
#
_symmetry.space_group_name_H-M   'P 1'
#
loop_
_entity.id
_entity.type
_entity.pdbx_description
1 polymer ?
#
loop_
_entity_poly.entity_id
_entity_poly.type
_entity_poly.pdbx_seq_one_letter_code
_entity_poly.pdbx_strand_id
1 'polypeptide(L)'
;IWIVDDDQSIRFVLEKALLRENLPTRSFTSPREVLQAIDQASEETLPQILVSDIRMPGGSGLDLLTKVKERMPLLPVIIMTAFSDLDSAVSAFQGGAFEYLPKPFDLPKAVELIRRAVDESQREQAQSDLQDATPEMLGQAPAMQDVFRAIGRLSQSHVTVMITGESGSGKELVARALHKHSPRGDAGTKGPFVAINTAAIPKDLLESELFGHERGAFTGAQTTRRGRFEQAEGGTLFLDEIGDMPFDLQTRLLRVLSDGNFYRVGGHSAIKANVRVIAATHQDLEKRVKEGAFREDLFHRLNVIRLRLPALR
;
A
#
# COMPACT_ATOMS: atom_id res chain seq x y z
N ILE A 1 24.91 5.60 13.58
CA ILE A 1 23.59 4.96 13.60
C ILE A 1 23.03 5.05 15.01
N TRP A 2 21.78 5.50 15.16
CA TRP A 2 21.09 5.49 16.45
C TRP A 2 20.07 4.36 16.48
N ILE A 3 20.01 3.64 17.62
CA ILE A 3 19.11 2.51 17.84
C ILE A 3 18.28 2.80 19.09
N VAL A 4 16.97 2.70 19.00
CA VAL A 4 16.08 2.81 20.15
C VAL A 4 15.15 1.61 20.24
N ASP A 5 15.26 0.90 21.35
CA ASP A 5 14.49 -0.30 21.67
C ASP A 5 14.54 -0.48 23.21
N ASP A 6 13.49 -0.89 23.84
CA ASP A 6 13.50 -1.18 25.29
C ASP A 6 14.16 -2.52 25.60
N ASP A 7 14.19 -3.46 24.64
CA ASP A 7 14.86 -4.76 24.81
C ASP A 7 16.39 -4.62 24.67
N GLN A 8 17.08 -4.83 25.79
CA GLN A 8 18.54 -4.79 25.85
C GLN A 8 19.20 -5.83 24.91
N SER A 9 18.58 -7.00 24.73
CA SER A 9 19.13 -8.08 23.91
C SER A 9 19.14 -7.67 22.45
N ILE A 10 18.08 -7.03 21.97
CA ILE A 10 17.98 -6.54 20.59
C ILE A 10 19.02 -5.45 20.34
N ARG A 11 19.13 -4.45 21.23
CA ARG A 11 20.15 -3.41 21.12
C ARG A 11 21.56 -4.01 21.06
N PHE A 12 21.88 -4.90 22.00
CA PHE A 12 23.19 -5.54 22.05
C PHE A 12 23.53 -6.31 20.77
N VAL A 13 22.59 -7.10 20.24
CA VAL A 13 22.79 -7.89 19.02
C VAL A 13 23.02 -6.98 17.81
N LEU A 14 22.22 -5.93 17.64
CA LEU A 14 22.38 -4.95 16.55
C LEU A 14 23.71 -4.18 16.69
N GLU A 15 24.05 -3.69 17.87
CA GLU A 15 25.32 -2.99 18.13
C GLU A 15 26.52 -3.85 17.73
N LYS A 16 26.53 -5.12 18.17
CA LYS A 16 27.63 -6.04 17.85
C LYS A 16 27.72 -6.35 16.36
N ALA A 17 26.58 -6.51 15.69
CA ALA A 17 26.56 -6.76 14.26
C ALA A 17 27.05 -5.55 13.46
N LEU A 18 26.57 -4.36 13.78
CA LEU A 18 26.94 -3.11 13.11
C LEU A 18 28.41 -2.73 13.37
N LEU A 19 28.91 -2.99 14.58
CA LEU A 19 30.32 -2.75 14.91
C LEU A 19 31.27 -3.61 14.07
N ARG A 20 30.90 -4.86 13.75
CA ARG A 20 31.68 -5.73 12.83
C ARG A 20 31.78 -5.17 11.42
N GLU A 21 30.83 -4.35 11.03
CA GLU A 21 30.76 -3.68 9.72
C GLU A 21 31.34 -2.25 9.76
N ASN A 22 32.04 -1.90 10.84
CA ASN A 22 32.59 -0.55 11.08
C ASN A 22 31.55 0.56 11.08
N LEU A 23 30.33 0.25 11.48
CA LEU A 23 29.23 1.20 11.60
C LEU A 23 29.05 1.58 13.08
N PRO A 24 29.46 2.79 13.48
CA PRO A 24 29.34 3.22 14.88
C PRO A 24 27.87 3.39 15.28
N THR A 25 27.56 2.95 16.48
CA THR A 25 26.19 2.97 17.01
C THR A 25 26.08 3.74 18.32
N ARG A 26 24.92 4.34 18.56
CA ARG A 26 24.50 4.87 19.84
C ARG A 26 23.11 4.36 20.14
N SER A 27 22.91 3.78 21.32
CA SER A 27 21.65 3.14 21.71
C SER A 27 20.92 3.93 22.79
N PHE A 28 19.60 3.83 22.74
CA PHE A 28 18.66 4.48 23.65
C PHE A 28 17.61 3.47 24.11
N THR A 29 17.02 3.71 25.25
CA THR A 29 16.00 2.84 25.86
C THR A 29 14.58 3.39 25.66
N SER A 30 14.46 4.65 25.27
CA SER A 30 13.16 5.31 25.13
C SER A 30 13.15 6.40 24.04
N PRO A 31 11.97 6.72 23.46
CA PRO A 31 11.81 7.82 22.53
C PRO A 31 12.24 9.17 23.10
N ARG A 32 12.03 9.38 24.40
CA ARG A 32 12.38 10.64 25.07
C ARG A 32 13.90 10.89 25.07
N GLU A 33 14.69 9.85 25.30
CA GLU A 33 16.15 9.95 25.26
C GLU A 33 16.65 10.34 23.85
N VAL A 34 16.05 9.77 22.82
CA VAL A 34 16.39 10.10 21.41
C VAL A 34 16.10 11.58 21.14
N LEU A 35 14.91 12.07 21.49
CA LEU A 35 14.54 13.48 21.27
C LEU A 35 15.44 14.43 22.04
N GLN A 36 15.78 14.11 23.28
CA GLN A 36 16.75 14.91 24.06
C GLN A 36 18.14 14.89 23.43
N ALA A 37 18.58 13.75 22.92
CA ALA A 37 19.85 13.63 22.24
C ALA A 37 19.89 14.44 20.92
N ILE A 38 18.79 14.50 20.18
CA ILE A 38 18.67 15.33 18.98
C ILE A 38 18.78 16.84 19.35
N ASP A 39 18.07 17.26 20.42
CA ASP A 39 18.07 18.66 20.87
C ASP A 39 19.44 19.12 21.38
N GLN A 40 20.30 18.20 21.82
CA GLN A 40 21.66 18.47 22.34
C GLN A 40 22.78 18.19 21.34
N ALA A 41 22.46 17.59 20.18
CA ALA A 41 23.47 17.18 19.21
C ALA A 41 23.99 18.38 18.40
N SER A 42 25.30 18.38 18.12
CA SER A 42 25.90 19.20 17.06
C SER A 42 25.74 18.50 15.70
N GLU A 43 25.92 19.23 14.60
CA GLU A 43 25.85 18.64 13.25
C GLU A 43 26.71 17.39 13.07
N GLU A 44 27.88 17.35 13.72
CA GLU A 44 28.82 16.21 13.67
C GLU A 44 28.33 14.98 14.48
N THR A 45 27.41 15.17 15.44
CA THR A 45 26.94 14.11 16.34
C THR A 45 25.52 13.62 16.02
N LEU A 46 24.89 14.26 15.03
CA LEU A 46 23.57 13.82 14.53
C LEU A 46 23.65 12.44 13.90
N PRO A 47 22.58 11.63 14.00
CA PRO A 47 22.56 10.31 13.38
C PRO A 47 22.42 10.41 11.85
N GLN A 48 23.09 9.50 11.13
CA GLN A 48 22.85 9.29 9.70
C GLN A 48 21.59 8.45 9.45
N ILE A 49 21.18 7.66 10.44
CA ILE A 49 20.00 6.80 10.41
C ILE A 49 19.51 6.54 11.84
N LEU A 50 18.19 6.42 11.99
CA LEU A 50 17.52 5.99 13.21
C LEU A 50 16.84 4.65 12.99
N VAL A 51 17.09 3.67 13.85
CA VAL A 51 16.40 2.38 13.93
C VAL A 51 15.58 2.37 15.20
N SER A 52 14.26 2.30 15.11
CA SER A 52 13.35 2.44 16.24
C SER A 52 12.39 1.25 16.37
N ASP A 53 12.25 0.71 17.56
CA ASP A 53 11.12 -0.15 17.87
C ASP A 53 9.82 0.64 17.84
N ILE A 54 8.72 -0.04 17.52
CA ILE A 54 7.40 0.59 17.45
C ILE A 54 6.73 0.68 18.81
N ARG A 55 6.95 -0.32 19.68
CA ARG A 55 6.31 -0.46 20.99
C ARG A 55 7.31 -0.36 22.11
N MET A 56 7.41 0.80 22.72
CA MET A 56 8.33 1.05 23.84
C MET A 56 7.60 1.63 25.04
N PRO A 57 8.03 1.33 26.27
CA PRO A 57 7.55 2.02 27.46
C PRO A 57 7.79 3.53 27.34
N GLY A 58 6.74 4.31 27.57
CA GLY A 58 6.84 5.77 27.55
C GLY A 58 6.65 6.45 26.18
N GLY A 59 6.27 5.70 25.13
CA GLY A 59 5.91 6.27 23.83
C GLY A 59 5.94 5.29 22.67
N SER A 60 5.27 5.64 21.59
CA SER A 60 5.28 4.87 20.35
C SER A 60 6.46 5.26 19.46
N GLY A 61 7.06 4.29 18.77
CA GLY A 61 8.04 4.55 17.72
C GLY A 61 7.46 5.33 16.53
N LEU A 62 6.14 5.26 16.30
CA LEU A 62 5.46 6.06 15.29
C LEU A 62 5.37 7.53 15.69
N ASP A 63 5.11 7.83 16.97
CA ASP A 63 5.13 9.20 17.49
C ASP A 63 6.55 9.78 17.43
N LEU A 64 7.55 8.93 17.73
CA LEU A 64 8.96 9.32 17.57
C LEU A 64 9.28 9.62 16.09
N LEU A 65 8.87 8.76 15.17
CA LEU A 65 9.04 8.96 13.74
C LEU A 65 8.48 10.31 13.28
N THR A 66 7.25 10.64 13.66
CA THR A 66 6.61 11.91 13.32
C THR A 66 7.44 13.10 13.81
N LYS A 67 7.83 13.10 15.09
CA LYS A 67 8.62 14.17 15.71
C LYS A 67 10.02 14.30 15.11
N VAL A 68 10.63 13.17 14.75
CA VAL A 68 11.95 13.15 14.09
C VAL A 68 11.83 13.70 12.68
N LYS A 69 10.81 13.33 11.92
CA LYS A 69 10.58 13.84 10.57
C LYS A 69 10.22 15.33 10.52
N GLU A 70 9.56 15.86 11.54
CA GLU A 70 9.33 17.30 11.68
C GLU A 70 10.63 18.09 11.87
N ARG A 71 11.63 17.55 12.58
CA ARG A 71 12.91 18.20 12.88
C ARG A 71 13.99 17.91 11.84
N MET A 72 14.00 16.69 11.33
CA MET A 72 15.00 16.14 10.41
C MET A 72 14.30 15.37 9.26
N PRO A 73 13.68 16.07 8.29
CA PRO A 73 12.88 15.45 7.23
C PRO A 73 13.65 14.43 6.40
N LEU A 74 14.93 14.65 6.18
CA LEU A 74 15.81 13.80 5.35
C LEU A 74 16.41 12.61 6.12
N LEU A 75 16.30 12.56 7.47
CA LEU A 75 16.85 11.45 8.23
C LEU A 75 16.12 10.15 7.90
N PRO A 76 16.79 9.11 7.37
CA PRO A 76 16.17 7.81 7.20
C PRO A 76 15.83 7.18 8.55
N VAL A 77 14.60 6.69 8.68
CA VAL A 77 14.12 6.01 9.89
C VAL A 77 13.65 4.61 9.50
N ILE A 78 14.24 3.60 10.14
CA ILE A 78 13.80 2.20 10.04
C ILE A 78 12.97 1.87 11.28
N ILE A 79 11.76 1.36 11.08
CA ILE A 79 10.86 0.96 12.18
C ILE A 79 10.93 -0.55 12.36
N MET A 80 11.22 -1.00 13.58
CA MET A 80 11.14 -2.41 13.95
C MET A 80 9.74 -2.73 14.46
N THR A 81 9.12 -3.80 13.95
CA THR A 81 7.74 -4.18 14.30
C THR A 81 7.58 -5.70 14.39
N ALA A 82 6.54 -6.17 15.08
CA ALA A 82 6.19 -7.58 15.07
C ALA A 82 5.79 -8.06 13.67
N PHE A 83 6.15 -9.28 13.32
CA PHE A 83 5.99 -9.84 11.96
C PHE A 83 4.54 -9.82 11.44
N SER A 84 3.54 -9.84 12.32
CA SER A 84 2.11 -9.89 11.98
C SER A 84 1.40 -8.52 12.01
N ASP A 85 2.11 -7.44 12.27
CA ASP A 85 1.50 -6.11 12.46
C ASP A 85 1.54 -5.28 11.18
N LEU A 86 0.64 -5.61 10.24
CA LEU A 86 0.48 -4.89 8.97
C LEU A 86 0.09 -3.42 9.19
N ASP A 87 -0.83 -3.15 10.11
CA ASP A 87 -1.33 -1.79 10.36
C ASP A 87 -0.19 -0.86 10.83
N SER A 88 0.68 -1.38 11.69
CA SER A 88 1.86 -0.66 12.15
C SER A 88 2.90 -0.43 11.05
N ALA A 89 3.14 -1.41 10.19
CA ALA A 89 4.06 -1.26 9.05
C ALA A 89 3.55 -0.20 8.06
N VAL A 90 2.26 -0.24 7.71
CA VAL A 90 1.65 0.77 6.83
C VAL A 90 1.70 2.16 7.45
N SER A 91 1.38 2.29 8.75
CA SER A 91 1.45 3.56 9.48
C SER A 91 2.87 4.13 9.52
N ALA A 92 3.90 3.28 9.65
CA ALA A 92 5.29 3.69 9.58
C ALA A 92 5.65 4.31 8.21
N PHE A 93 5.26 3.67 7.10
CA PHE A 93 5.49 4.24 5.77
C PHE A 93 4.74 5.55 5.53
N GLN A 94 3.49 5.65 5.99
CA GLN A 94 2.72 6.90 5.92
C GLN A 94 3.36 8.04 6.72
N GLY A 95 3.98 7.70 7.86
CA GLY A 95 4.76 8.62 8.68
C GLY A 95 6.13 9.00 8.09
N GLY A 96 6.48 8.47 6.90
CA GLY A 96 7.73 8.76 6.22
C GLY A 96 8.90 7.89 6.67
N ALA A 97 8.65 6.69 7.22
CA ALA A 97 9.72 5.73 7.47
C ALA A 97 10.40 5.32 6.15
N PHE A 98 11.72 5.19 6.19
CA PHE A 98 12.51 4.69 5.07
C PHE A 98 12.19 3.23 4.77
N GLU A 99 12.11 2.42 5.84
CA GLU A 99 11.85 0.99 5.74
C GLU A 99 11.33 0.45 7.08
N TYR A 100 10.83 -0.78 7.09
CA TYR A 100 10.54 -1.48 8.33
C TYR A 100 11.31 -2.80 8.43
N LEU A 101 11.57 -3.24 9.66
CA LEU A 101 12.30 -4.45 9.99
C LEU A 101 11.42 -5.34 10.88
N PRO A 102 10.82 -6.43 10.37
CA PRO A 102 9.95 -7.29 11.16
C PRO A 102 10.75 -8.13 12.15
N LYS A 103 10.28 -8.20 13.39
CA LYS A 103 10.82 -9.07 14.46
C LYS A 103 10.08 -10.42 14.45
N PRO A 104 10.78 -11.57 14.57
CA PRO A 104 12.23 -11.74 14.62
C PRO A 104 12.87 -11.52 13.26
N PHE A 105 14.02 -10.86 13.21
CA PHE A 105 14.74 -10.60 11.97
C PHE A 105 16.02 -11.43 11.84
N ASP A 106 16.39 -11.70 10.60
CA ASP A 106 17.68 -12.26 10.24
C ASP A 106 18.73 -11.15 10.34
N LEU A 107 19.76 -11.36 11.16
CA LEU A 107 20.74 -10.35 11.47
C LEU A 107 21.54 -9.84 10.24
N PRO A 108 22.05 -10.70 9.35
CA PRO A 108 22.67 -10.29 8.10
C PRO A 108 21.76 -9.37 7.25
N LYS A 109 20.49 -9.71 7.12
CA LYS A 109 19.51 -8.89 6.37
C LYS A 109 19.23 -7.56 7.04
N ALA A 110 19.16 -7.52 8.37
CA ALA A 110 19.00 -6.28 9.12
C ALA A 110 20.19 -5.33 8.89
N VAL A 111 21.41 -5.87 8.94
CA VAL A 111 22.64 -5.11 8.68
C VAL A 111 22.69 -4.59 7.24
N GLU A 112 22.34 -5.42 6.26
CA GLU A 112 22.27 -5.01 4.85
C GLU A 112 21.26 -3.88 4.63
N LEU A 113 20.08 -3.98 5.24
CA LEU A 113 19.05 -2.95 5.19
C LEU A 113 19.54 -1.62 5.77
N ILE A 114 20.19 -1.68 6.94
CA ILE A 114 20.74 -0.51 7.63
C ILE A 114 21.85 0.12 6.79
N ARG A 115 22.75 -0.69 6.20
CA ARG A 115 23.82 -0.20 5.30
C ARG A 115 23.21 0.51 4.08
N ARG A 116 22.22 -0.07 3.43
CA ARG A 116 21.52 0.56 2.30
C ARG A 116 20.92 1.91 2.67
N ALA A 117 20.33 2.03 3.85
CA ALA A 117 19.78 3.29 4.33
C ALA A 117 20.87 4.34 4.62
N VAL A 118 22.05 3.92 5.13
CA VAL A 118 23.21 4.81 5.31
C VAL A 118 23.74 5.28 3.96
N ASP A 119 23.89 4.38 3.00
CA ASP A 119 24.37 4.72 1.64
C ASP A 119 23.41 5.69 0.94
N GLU A 120 22.10 5.50 1.12
CA GLU A 120 21.08 6.39 0.56
C GLU A 120 21.08 7.76 1.23
N SER A 121 21.22 7.82 2.55
CA SER A 121 21.40 9.08 3.29
C SER A 121 22.62 9.87 2.81
N GLN A 122 23.73 9.20 2.58
CA GLN A 122 24.95 9.84 2.06
C GLN A 122 24.79 10.30 0.61
N ARG A 123 24.05 9.55 -0.22
CA ARG A 123 23.74 9.93 -1.60
C ARG A 123 22.79 11.11 -1.66
N GLU A 124 21.76 11.16 -0.84
CA GLU A 124 20.83 12.30 -0.77
C GLU A 124 21.52 13.57 -0.29
N GLN A 125 22.45 13.46 0.66
CA GLN A 125 23.30 14.58 1.08
C GLN A 125 24.26 15.03 -0.03
N ALA A 126 24.75 14.11 -0.87
CA ALA A 126 25.59 14.42 -2.03
C ALA A 126 24.79 14.82 -3.28
N GLN A 127 23.52 14.45 -3.37
CA GLN A 127 22.62 14.68 -4.52
C GLN A 127 21.72 15.90 -4.38
N SER A 128 21.78 16.65 -3.29
CA SER A 128 21.27 18.02 -3.33
C SER A 128 21.98 18.87 -4.41
N ASP A 129 23.04 18.32 -5.01
CA ASP A 129 23.78 18.95 -6.11
C ASP A 129 23.55 18.34 -7.51
N LEU A 130 22.87 17.17 -7.66
CA LEU A 130 22.62 16.58 -9.01
C LEU A 130 21.35 15.67 -9.01
N GLN A 131 20.37 16.02 -9.82
CA GLN A 131 19.13 15.30 -10.08
C GLN A 131 19.31 14.02 -10.93
N ASP A 132 18.43 13.06 -10.68
CA ASP A 132 18.01 11.92 -11.51
C ASP A 132 18.88 10.66 -11.56
N ALA A 133 18.36 9.59 -10.94
CA ALA A 133 18.21 8.26 -11.54
C ALA A 133 17.55 7.23 -10.56
N THR A 134 16.72 6.40 -11.12
CA THR A 134 15.89 5.33 -10.52
C THR A 134 16.67 4.23 -9.83
N PRO A 135 16.17 3.64 -8.72
CA PRO A 135 16.83 2.50 -8.08
C PRO A 135 16.26 1.16 -8.59
N GLU A 136 17.14 0.29 -9.03
CA GLU A 136 16.87 -1.13 -9.22
C GLU A 136 16.87 -1.89 -7.90
N MET A 137 15.92 -2.84 -7.82
CA MET A 137 15.73 -3.75 -6.69
C MET A 137 16.88 -4.73 -6.49
N LEU A 138 17.15 -5.08 -5.24
CA LEU A 138 17.64 -6.43 -4.87
C LEU A 138 17.58 -6.63 -3.34
N GLY A 139 17.03 -7.77 -2.94
CA GLY A 139 17.08 -8.32 -1.58
C GLY A 139 15.81 -9.09 -1.22
N GLN A 140 15.96 -10.38 -0.93
CA GLN A 140 14.88 -11.29 -0.56
C GLN A 140 14.28 -10.90 0.80
N ALA A 141 13.48 -9.84 0.80
CA ALA A 141 12.44 -9.70 1.82
C ALA A 141 11.36 -10.75 1.53
N PRO A 142 10.65 -11.34 2.53
CA PRO A 142 9.48 -12.15 2.27
C PRO A 142 8.56 -11.41 1.31
N ALA A 143 8.04 -12.07 0.29
CA ALA A 143 7.25 -11.42 -0.78
C ALA A 143 6.05 -10.61 -0.25
N MET A 144 5.58 -10.90 0.95
CA MET A 144 4.55 -10.10 1.63
C MET A 144 5.05 -8.74 2.13
N GLN A 145 6.32 -8.59 2.43
CA GLN A 145 6.89 -7.30 2.86
C GLN A 145 6.89 -6.29 1.72
N ASP A 146 7.13 -6.75 0.48
CA ASP A 146 7.01 -5.91 -0.72
C ASP A 146 5.56 -5.45 -0.92
N VAL A 147 4.60 -6.32 -0.65
CA VAL A 147 3.16 -5.98 -0.68
C VAL A 147 2.85 -4.92 0.38
N PHE A 148 3.36 -5.05 1.60
CA PHE A 148 3.12 -4.08 2.68
C PHE A 148 3.72 -2.71 2.39
N ARG A 149 4.95 -2.67 1.84
CA ARG A 149 5.56 -1.42 1.36
C ARG A 149 4.72 -0.76 0.27
N ALA A 150 4.27 -1.57 -0.70
CA ALA A 150 3.43 -1.08 -1.78
C ALA A 150 2.09 -0.54 -1.24
N ILE A 151 1.44 -1.21 -0.28
CA ILE A 151 0.23 -0.70 0.38
C ILE A 151 0.51 0.66 1.03
N GLY A 152 1.60 0.80 1.79
CA GLY A 152 1.97 2.06 2.44
C GLY A 152 2.13 3.22 1.45
N ARG A 153 2.87 2.99 0.36
CA ARG A 153 3.09 4.00 -0.70
C ARG A 153 1.83 4.34 -1.49
N LEU A 154 0.99 3.34 -1.77
CA LEU A 154 -0.19 3.47 -2.64
C LEU A 154 -1.45 3.88 -1.88
N SER A 155 -1.46 3.77 -0.57
CA SER A 155 -2.63 4.11 0.23
C SER A 155 -3.05 5.57 0.04
N GLN A 156 -2.11 6.50 -0.07
CA GLN A 156 -2.39 7.94 -0.30
C GLN A 156 -2.71 8.28 -1.76
N SER A 157 -2.58 7.33 -2.67
CA SER A 157 -2.84 7.54 -4.09
C SER A 157 -4.30 7.26 -4.45
N HIS A 158 -4.83 8.01 -5.42
CA HIS A 158 -6.14 7.75 -6.04
C HIS A 158 -6.05 6.85 -7.27
N VAL A 159 -4.87 6.38 -7.60
CA VAL A 159 -4.60 5.58 -8.80
C VAL A 159 -5.26 4.21 -8.69
N THR A 160 -5.72 3.70 -9.83
CA THR A 160 -6.22 2.32 -9.95
C THR A 160 -5.09 1.32 -9.68
N VAL A 161 -5.39 0.32 -8.86
CA VAL A 161 -4.45 -0.74 -8.49
C VAL A 161 -4.98 -2.07 -9.00
N MET A 162 -4.13 -2.82 -9.69
CA MET A 162 -4.39 -4.21 -10.10
C MET A 162 -3.67 -5.17 -9.17
N ILE A 163 -4.43 -6.03 -8.49
CA ILE A 163 -3.89 -7.06 -7.60
C ILE A 163 -3.91 -8.40 -8.33
N THR A 164 -2.76 -9.03 -8.47
CA THR A 164 -2.65 -10.35 -9.11
C THR A 164 -2.15 -11.39 -8.10
N GLY A 165 -2.67 -12.59 -8.15
CA GLY A 165 -2.29 -13.69 -7.26
C GLY A 165 -3.25 -14.87 -7.35
N GLU A 166 -2.83 -16.03 -6.89
CA GLU A 166 -3.64 -17.24 -6.88
C GLU A 166 -4.98 -17.03 -6.14
N SER A 167 -5.97 -17.89 -6.42
CA SER A 167 -7.21 -17.89 -5.64
C SER A 167 -6.90 -18.16 -4.16
N GLY A 168 -7.54 -17.41 -3.26
CA GLY A 168 -7.30 -17.52 -1.83
C GLY A 168 -6.03 -16.82 -1.30
N SER A 169 -5.22 -16.16 -2.13
CA SER A 169 -3.99 -15.48 -1.70
C SER A 169 -4.20 -14.19 -0.87
N GLY A 170 -5.45 -13.83 -0.54
CA GLY A 170 -5.75 -12.65 0.27
C GLY A 170 -5.88 -11.35 -0.51
N LYS A 171 -6.18 -11.39 -1.81
CA LYS A 171 -6.36 -10.19 -2.67
C LYS A 171 -7.33 -9.17 -2.07
N GLU A 172 -8.45 -9.63 -1.50
CA GLU A 172 -9.44 -8.75 -0.86
C GLU A 172 -8.89 -8.10 0.42
N LEU A 173 -8.09 -8.81 1.23
CA LEU A 173 -7.47 -8.26 2.43
C LEU A 173 -6.52 -7.10 2.09
N VAL A 174 -5.75 -7.26 1.01
CA VAL A 174 -4.89 -6.19 0.50
C VAL A 174 -5.70 -4.99 0.00
N ALA A 175 -6.80 -5.23 -0.72
CA ALA A 175 -7.69 -4.17 -1.18
C ALA A 175 -8.33 -3.40 -0.01
N ARG A 176 -8.76 -4.10 1.03
CA ARG A 176 -9.27 -3.50 2.27
C ARG A 176 -8.21 -2.67 3.00
N ALA A 177 -6.97 -3.16 3.07
CA ALA A 177 -5.86 -2.42 3.67
C ALA A 177 -5.55 -1.14 2.86
N LEU A 178 -5.51 -1.21 1.52
CA LEU A 178 -5.35 -0.04 0.65
C LEU A 178 -6.47 1.00 0.85
N HIS A 179 -7.71 0.55 1.06
CA HIS A 179 -8.84 1.44 1.35
C HIS A 179 -8.74 2.05 2.75
N LYS A 180 -8.54 1.22 3.78
CA LYS A 180 -8.49 1.64 5.19
C LYS A 180 -7.48 2.77 5.41
N HIS A 181 -6.30 2.65 4.81
CA HIS A 181 -5.20 3.62 4.95
C HIS A 181 -5.25 4.76 3.92
N SER A 182 -6.29 4.83 3.07
CA SER A 182 -6.44 5.88 2.07
C SER A 182 -7.20 7.10 2.61
N PRO A 183 -7.11 8.26 1.92
CA PRO A 183 -7.94 9.42 2.26
C PRO A 183 -9.45 9.16 2.15
N ARG A 184 -9.86 8.07 1.49
CA ARG A 184 -11.26 7.63 1.34
C ARG A 184 -11.69 6.63 2.40
N GLY A 185 -10.75 6.09 3.19
CA GLY A 185 -10.99 5.15 4.28
C GLY A 185 -10.94 5.82 5.66
N ASP A 186 -10.51 5.05 6.66
CA ASP A 186 -10.45 5.47 8.07
C ASP A 186 -9.55 6.68 8.31
N ALA A 187 -8.53 6.86 7.47
CA ALA A 187 -7.60 7.98 7.54
C ALA A 187 -8.19 9.32 7.02
N GLY A 188 -9.37 9.29 6.42
CA GLY A 188 -9.97 10.47 5.77
C GLY A 188 -11.49 10.54 5.87
N THR A 189 -12.17 10.52 4.71
CA THR A 189 -13.61 10.77 4.61
C THR A 189 -14.49 9.60 5.09
N LYS A 190 -13.92 8.46 5.47
CA LYS A 190 -14.63 7.22 5.86
C LYS A 190 -15.66 6.77 4.81
N GLY A 191 -15.27 6.87 3.53
CA GLY A 191 -16.09 6.39 2.43
C GLY A 191 -16.27 4.87 2.47
N PRO A 192 -17.31 4.34 1.81
CA PRO A 192 -17.58 2.90 1.83
C PRO A 192 -16.53 2.09 1.07
N PHE A 193 -16.28 0.87 1.54
CA PHE A 193 -15.60 -0.17 0.79
C PHE A 193 -16.64 -1.15 0.27
N VAL A 194 -16.83 -1.21 -1.04
CA VAL A 194 -17.78 -2.10 -1.70
C VAL A 194 -17.03 -3.13 -2.51
N ALA A 195 -17.20 -4.40 -2.18
CA ALA A 195 -16.59 -5.52 -2.91
C ALA A 195 -17.62 -6.23 -3.77
N ILE A 196 -17.22 -6.65 -4.95
CA ILE A 196 -18.01 -7.49 -5.85
C ILE A 196 -17.08 -8.50 -6.52
N ASN A 197 -17.45 -9.77 -6.49
CA ASN A 197 -16.79 -10.83 -7.25
C ASN A 197 -17.55 -11.05 -8.56
N THR A 198 -16.92 -10.70 -9.68
CA THR A 198 -17.55 -10.72 -11.00
C THR A 198 -17.80 -12.16 -11.51
N ALA A 199 -17.02 -13.13 -11.03
CA ALA A 199 -17.22 -14.55 -11.37
C ALA A 199 -18.39 -15.20 -10.61
N ALA A 200 -18.73 -14.67 -9.43
CA ALA A 200 -19.79 -15.24 -8.58
C ALA A 200 -21.20 -14.82 -8.98
N ILE A 201 -21.35 -13.82 -9.84
CA ILE A 201 -22.66 -13.28 -10.25
C ILE A 201 -22.97 -13.75 -11.67
N PRO A 202 -24.20 -14.25 -11.92
CA PRO A 202 -24.64 -14.57 -13.27
C PRO A 202 -24.45 -13.38 -14.22
N LYS A 203 -23.97 -13.65 -15.43
CA LYS A 203 -23.63 -12.59 -16.41
C LYS A 203 -24.80 -11.66 -16.69
N ASP A 204 -26.02 -12.17 -16.76
CA ASP A 204 -27.24 -11.40 -17.03
C ASP A 204 -27.59 -10.43 -15.89
N LEU A 205 -27.12 -10.70 -14.67
CA LEU A 205 -27.37 -9.85 -13.51
C LEU A 205 -26.21 -8.91 -13.19
N LEU A 206 -25.00 -9.23 -13.66
CA LEU A 206 -23.77 -8.49 -13.33
C LEU A 206 -23.87 -7.00 -13.74
N GLU A 207 -24.46 -6.72 -14.89
CA GLU A 207 -24.66 -5.36 -15.38
C GLU A 207 -25.51 -4.53 -14.41
N SER A 208 -26.66 -5.07 -14.01
CA SER A 208 -27.57 -4.43 -13.06
C SER A 208 -26.97 -4.32 -11.66
N GLU A 209 -26.18 -5.30 -11.22
CA GLU A 209 -25.47 -5.23 -9.92
C GLU A 209 -24.40 -4.13 -9.94
N LEU A 210 -23.62 -3.99 -11.01
CA LEU A 210 -22.58 -2.96 -11.11
C LEU A 210 -23.15 -1.55 -11.23
N PHE A 211 -24.08 -1.34 -12.19
CA PHE A 211 -24.52 -0.01 -12.60
C PHE A 211 -25.90 0.38 -12.09
N GLY A 212 -26.65 -0.58 -11.51
CA GLY A 212 -28.05 -0.38 -11.12
C GLY A 212 -28.99 -0.43 -12.32
N HIS A 213 -30.27 -0.33 -12.05
CA HIS A 213 -31.31 -0.30 -13.08
C HIS A 213 -32.46 0.66 -12.73
N GLU A 214 -33.08 1.19 -13.75
CA GLU A 214 -34.32 1.93 -13.63
C GLU A 214 -35.53 0.99 -13.61
N ARG A 215 -36.63 1.47 -13.06
CA ARG A 215 -37.89 0.74 -13.10
C ARG A 215 -38.31 0.44 -14.55
N GLY A 216 -38.62 -0.81 -14.84
CA GLY A 216 -39.02 -1.26 -16.17
C GLY A 216 -37.87 -1.54 -17.14
N ALA A 217 -36.62 -1.51 -16.68
CA ALA A 217 -35.43 -1.76 -17.52
C ALA A 217 -35.41 -3.17 -18.14
N PHE A 218 -35.98 -4.15 -17.44
CA PHE A 218 -36.12 -5.53 -17.90
C PHE A 218 -37.31 -6.21 -17.18
N THR A 219 -37.71 -7.40 -17.65
CA THR A 219 -38.79 -8.16 -17.02
C THR A 219 -38.42 -8.49 -15.58
N GLY A 220 -39.19 -7.96 -14.61
CA GLY A 220 -38.94 -8.09 -13.18
C GLY A 220 -38.31 -6.87 -12.51
N ALA A 221 -37.90 -5.84 -13.22
CA ALA A 221 -37.42 -4.57 -12.66
C ALA A 221 -38.59 -3.70 -12.18
N GLN A 222 -39.17 -4.07 -11.05
CA GLN A 222 -40.34 -3.38 -10.47
C GLN A 222 -40.02 -2.04 -9.83
N THR A 223 -38.79 -1.86 -9.35
CA THR A 223 -38.27 -0.66 -8.70
C THR A 223 -36.93 -0.26 -9.25
N THR A 224 -36.54 1.01 -9.12
CA THR A 224 -35.20 1.48 -9.38
C THR A 224 -34.24 0.94 -8.31
N ARG A 225 -33.08 0.42 -8.73
CA ARG A 225 -32.06 -0.09 -7.80
C ARG A 225 -30.70 0.56 -8.06
N ARG A 226 -30.04 0.96 -6.97
CA ARG A 226 -28.67 1.50 -7.01
C ARG A 226 -27.66 0.37 -7.22
N GLY A 227 -26.71 0.58 -8.16
CA GLY A 227 -25.63 -0.36 -8.42
C GLY A 227 -24.45 -0.18 -7.46
N ARG A 228 -23.43 -1.03 -7.62
CA ARG A 228 -22.22 -1.02 -6.78
C ARG A 228 -21.40 0.25 -6.94
N PHE A 229 -21.36 0.84 -8.13
CA PHE A 229 -20.71 2.14 -8.33
C PHE A 229 -21.37 3.25 -7.50
N GLU A 230 -22.69 3.30 -7.44
CA GLU A 230 -23.39 4.27 -6.60
C GLU A 230 -23.22 3.99 -5.09
N GLN A 231 -23.20 2.71 -4.71
CA GLN A 231 -22.96 2.30 -3.32
C GLN A 231 -21.56 2.65 -2.83
N ALA A 232 -20.57 2.66 -3.75
CA ALA A 232 -19.18 2.98 -3.46
C ALA A 232 -18.85 4.48 -3.56
N GLU A 233 -19.85 5.35 -3.75
CA GLU A 233 -19.65 6.79 -3.89
C GLU A 233 -18.83 7.38 -2.74
N GLY A 234 -17.81 8.14 -3.07
CA GLY A 234 -16.85 8.71 -2.11
C GLY A 234 -15.84 7.72 -1.52
N GLY A 235 -15.98 6.43 -1.83
CA GLY A 235 -15.18 5.34 -1.30
C GLY A 235 -14.38 4.57 -2.34
N THR A 236 -14.33 3.24 -2.15
CA THR A 236 -13.57 2.32 -2.99
C THR A 236 -14.46 1.17 -3.47
N LEU A 237 -14.42 0.89 -4.77
CA LEU A 237 -15.01 -0.30 -5.37
C LEU A 237 -13.91 -1.33 -5.67
N PHE A 238 -14.04 -2.50 -5.07
CA PHE A 238 -13.15 -3.64 -5.31
C PHE A 238 -13.82 -4.61 -6.27
N LEU A 239 -13.21 -4.80 -7.44
CA LEU A 239 -13.66 -5.71 -8.48
C LEU A 239 -12.80 -6.97 -8.44
N ASP A 240 -13.29 -8.02 -7.80
CA ASP A 240 -12.58 -9.30 -7.76
C ASP A 240 -12.90 -10.13 -8.99
N GLU A 241 -11.92 -10.92 -9.43
CA GLU A 241 -11.94 -11.78 -10.62
C GLU A 241 -12.35 -11.04 -11.90
N ILE A 242 -11.76 -9.86 -12.10
CA ILE A 242 -12.05 -8.99 -13.25
C ILE A 242 -11.83 -9.68 -14.60
N GLY A 243 -10.96 -10.70 -14.66
CA GLY A 243 -10.72 -11.51 -15.86
C GLY A 243 -11.94 -12.22 -16.38
N ASP A 244 -12.93 -12.51 -15.53
CA ASP A 244 -14.17 -13.20 -15.91
C ASP A 244 -15.30 -12.25 -16.35
N MET A 245 -15.04 -10.95 -16.35
CA MET A 245 -16.04 -9.96 -16.76
C MET A 245 -16.44 -10.16 -18.23
N PRO A 246 -17.76 -10.20 -18.56
CA PRO A 246 -18.23 -10.26 -19.93
C PRO A 246 -17.72 -9.10 -20.78
N PHE A 247 -17.40 -9.37 -22.04
CA PHE A 247 -16.76 -8.41 -22.95
C PHE A 247 -17.55 -7.08 -23.11
N ASP A 248 -18.88 -7.18 -23.17
CA ASP A 248 -19.76 -6.00 -23.26
C ASP A 248 -19.67 -5.11 -22.02
N LEU A 249 -19.55 -5.72 -20.84
CA LEU A 249 -19.40 -4.99 -19.60
C LEU A 249 -18.01 -4.37 -19.43
N GLN A 250 -16.99 -4.96 -20.04
CA GLN A 250 -15.65 -4.36 -20.09
C GLN A 250 -15.69 -2.99 -20.81
N THR A 251 -16.49 -2.85 -21.87
CA THR A 251 -16.69 -1.57 -22.57
C THR A 251 -17.34 -0.52 -21.67
N ARG A 252 -18.34 -0.92 -20.88
CA ARG A 252 -19.01 0.00 -19.94
C ARG A 252 -18.08 0.41 -18.80
N LEU A 253 -17.34 -0.54 -18.25
CA LEU A 253 -16.35 -0.26 -17.21
C LEU A 253 -15.28 0.72 -17.70
N LEU A 254 -14.76 0.51 -18.90
CA LEU A 254 -13.78 1.41 -19.53
C LEU A 254 -14.30 2.85 -19.59
N ARG A 255 -15.56 3.05 -19.99
CA ARG A 255 -16.19 4.38 -20.04
C ARG A 255 -16.24 5.02 -18.65
N VAL A 256 -16.63 4.28 -17.61
CA VAL A 256 -16.66 4.81 -16.25
C VAL A 256 -15.28 5.24 -15.80
N LEU A 257 -14.26 4.42 -16.08
CA LEU A 257 -12.86 4.72 -15.72
C LEU A 257 -12.27 5.89 -16.51
N SER A 258 -12.74 6.12 -17.74
CA SER A 258 -12.24 7.19 -18.62
C SER A 258 -13.00 8.50 -18.42
N ASP A 259 -14.32 8.44 -18.43
CA ASP A 259 -15.21 9.62 -18.46
C ASP A 259 -15.69 10.00 -17.06
N GLY A 260 -15.56 9.10 -16.09
CA GLY A 260 -16.03 9.31 -14.72
C GLY A 260 -17.56 9.31 -14.58
N ASN A 261 -18.28 8.81 -15.58
CA ASN A 261 -19.73 8.76 -15.60
C ASN A 261 -20.26 7.41 -16.10
N PHE A 262 -21.45 7.04 -15.63
CA PHE A 262 -22.16 5.84 -16.10
C PHE A 262 -23.66 6.06 -16.15
N TYR A 263 -24.39 5.11 -16.70
CA TYR A 263 -25.85 5.09 -16.77
C TYR A 263 -26.37 3.81 -16.14
N ARG A 264 -27.49 3.89 -15.44
CA ARG A 264 -28.24 2.69 -15.03
C ARG A 264 -28.75 1.94 -16.24
N VAL A 265 -29.00 0.64 -16.08
CA VAL A 265 -29.68 -0.15 -17.11
C VAL A 265 -31.07 0.43 -17.35
N GLY A 266 -31.40 0.74 -18.62
CA GLY A 266 -32.65 1.41 -18.98
C GLY A 266 -32.73 2.90 -18.63
N GLY A 267 -31.66 3.50 -18.11
CA GLY A 267 -31.57 4.91 -17.76
C GLY A 267 -30.86 5.76 -18.83
N HIS A 268 -31.25 7.03 -18.93
CA HIS A 268 -30.66 8.02 -19.85
C HIS A 268 -29.93 9.15 -19.11
N SER A 269 -29.99 9.18 -17.79
CA SER A 269 -29.31 10.20 -16.97
C SER A 269 -27.91 9.74 -16.62
N ALA A 270 -26.90 10.56 -16.92
CA ALA A 270 -25.52 10.31 -16.53
C ALA A 270 -25.34 10.47 -15.00
N ILE A 271 -24.70 9.50 -14.39
CA ILE A 271 -24.37 9.50 -12.95
C ILE A 271 -22.86 9.61 -12.83
N LYS A 272 -22.38 10.59 -12.07
CA LYS A 272 -20.94 10.78 -11.83
C LYS A 272 -20.42 9.72 -10.86
N ALA A 273 -19.33 9.08 -11.21
CA ALA A 273 -18.65 8.10 -10.37
C ALA A 273 -17.43 8.75 -9.67
N ASN A 274 -17.57 9.06 -8.38
CA ASN A 274 -16.44 9.50 -7.55
C ASN A 274 -15.94 8.32 -6.70
N VAL A 275 -15.38 7.31 -7.36
CA VAL A 275 -15.02 6.02 -6.77
C VAL A 275 -13.57 5.68 -7.11
N ARG A 276 -12.79 5.25 -6.13
CA ARG A 276 -11.50 4.60 -6.39
C ARG A 276 -11.75 3.16 -6.78
N VAL A 277 -11.15 2.71 -7.88
CA VAL A 277 -11.29 1.31 -8.32
C VAL A 277 -10.02 0.53 -7.99
N ILE A 278 -10.19 -0.63 -7.35
CA ILE A 278 -9.16 -1.64 -7.17
C ILE A 278 -9.67 -2.91 -7.86
N ALA A 279 -8.89 -3.46 -8.76
CA ALA A 279 -9.24 -4.69 -9.47
C ALA A 279 -8.34 -5.85 -9.04
N ALA A 280 -8.86 -7.07 -9.04
CA ALA A 280 -8.09 -8.26 -8.74
C ALA A 280 -8.40 -9.40 -9.70
N THR A 281 -7.41 -10.26 -9.93
CA THR A 281 -7.57 -11.47 -10.74
C THR A 281 -6.48 -12.49 -10.43
N HIS A 282 -6.80 -13.77 -10.61
CA HIS A 282 -5.82 -14.85 -10.63
C HIS A 282 -5.35 -15.19 -12.05
N GLN A 283 -6.00 -14.62 -13.08
CA GLN A 283 -5.75 -14.92 -14.49
C GLN A 283 -4.63 -14.01 -15.07
N ASP A 284 -3.97 -14.53 -16.10
CA ASP A 284 -3.04 -13.75 -16.91
C ASP A 284 -3.84 -12.92 -17.93
N LEU A 285 -4.07 -11.64 -17.58
CA LEU A 285 -4.83 -10.73 -18.44
C LEU A 285 -4.11 -10.42 -19.75
N GLU A 286 -2.78 -10.45 -19.80
CA GLU A 286 -2.02 -10.24 -21.05
C GLU A 286 -2.29 -11.36 -22.06
N LYS A 287 -2.36 -12.60 -21.55
CA LYS A 287 -2.77 -13.75 -22.36
C LYS A 287 -4.22 -13.61 -22.83
N ARG A 288 -5.13 -13.19 -21.93
CA ARG A 288 -6.56 -13.01 -22.27
C ARG A 288 -6.77 -11.88 -23.30
N VAL A 289 -5.95 -10.84 -23.28
CA VAL A 289 -5.94 -9.78 -24.32
C VAL A 289 -5.54 -10.39 -25.67
N LYS A 290 -4.47 -11.17 -25.73
CA LYS A 290 -4.03 -11.86 -26.98
C LYS A 290 -5.08 -12.82 -27.53
N GLU A 291 -5.86 -13.46 -26.67
CA GLU A 291 -6.96 -14.36 -27.03
C GLU A 291 -8.26 -13.62 -27.41
N GLY A 292 -8.29 -12.27 -27.31
CA GLY A 292 -9.47 -11.46 -27.59
C GLY A 292 -10.59 -11.57 -26.55
N ALA A 293 -10.32 -12.17 -25.39
CA ALA A 293 -11.29 -12.34 -24.30
C ALA A 293 -11.29 -11.18 -23.29
N PHE A 294 -10.26 -10.34 -23.31
CA PHE A 294 -10.17 -9.13 -22.51
C PHE A 294 -9.70 -7.96 -23.39
N ARG A 295 -10.28 -6.77 -23.18
CA ARG A 295 -9.94 -5.58 -23.97
C ARG A 295 -8.59 -5.03 -23.57
N GLU A 296 -7.76 -4.72 -24.55
CA GLU A 296 -6.44 -4.13 -24.36
C GLU A 296 -6.50 -2.73 -23.71
N ASP A 297 -7.46 -1.91 -24.14
CA ASP A 297 -7.66 -0.55 -23.61
C ASP A 297 -8.08 -0.56 -22.12
N LEU A 298 -8.96 -1.48 -21.73
CA LEU A 298 -9.33 -1.67 -20.35
C LEU A 298 -8.16 -2.21 -19.50
N PHE A 299 -7.40 -3.16 -20.05
CA PHE A 299 -6.22 -3.69 -19.39
C PHE A 299 -5.23 -2.58 -19.02
N HIS A 300 -4.90 -1.70 -19.95
CA HIS A 300 -4.01 -0.57 -19.70
C HIS A 300 -4.59 0.43 -18.69
N ARG A 301 -5.89 0.64 -18.68
CA ARG A 301 -6.56 1.54 -17.74
C ARG A 301 -6.61 1.00 -16.31
N LEU A 302 -6.71 -0.32 -16.15
CA LEU A 302 -6.69 -1.00 -14.85
C LEU A 302 -5.27 -1.25 -14.32
N ASN A 303 -4.33 -1.54 -15.22
CA ASN A 303 -2.98 -1.96 -14.88
C ASN A 303 -2.00 -0.77 -14.76
N VAL A 304 -2.43 0.29 -14.08
CA VAL A 304 -1.57 1.47 -13.82
C VAL A 304 -0.50 1.09 -12.81
N ILE A 305 -0.89 0.39 -11.74
CA ILE A 305 0.02 -0.17 -10.74
C ILE A 305 -0.39 -1.61 -10.48
N ARG A 306 0.58 -2.53 -10.58
CA ARG A 306 0.38 -3.95 -10.34
C ARG A 306 0.99 -4.37 -9.01
N LEU A 307 0.16 -4.97 -8.14
CA LEU A 307 0.59 -5.67 -6.93
C LEU A 307 0.48 -7.18 -7.17
N ARG A 308 1.59 -7.88 -7.06
CA ARG A 308 1.61 -9.35 -7.16
C ARG A 308 1.67 -9.97 -5.78
N LEU A 309 0.66 -10.73 -5.42
CA LEU A 309 0.65 -11.50 -4.18
C LEU A 309 1.38 -12.83 -4.36
N PRO A 310 2.23 -13.23 -3.40
CA PRO A 310 2.82 -14.56 -3.40
C PRO A 310 1.75 -15.62 -3.15
N ALA A 311 2.01 -16.84 -3.60
CA ALA A 311 1.20 -18.01 -3.24
C ALA A 311 1.36 -18.29 -1.74
N LEU A 312 0.26 -18.71 -1.10
CA LEU A 312 0.27 -19.17 0.29
C LEU A 312 0.90 -20.58 0.36
N ARG A 313 2.22 -20.68 0.27
CA ARG A 313 2.96 -21.94 0.44
C ARG A 313 4.11 -21.72 1.39
#